data_a6e7b2b076311a30b800ee1f68ec2519
#
_entry.id   a6e7b2b076311a30b800ee1f68ec2519
#
_cell.length_a   1.000
_cell.length_b   1.000
_cell.length_c   1.000
_cell.angle_alpha   90.00
_cell.angle_beta   90.00
_cell.angle_gamma   90.00
#
_symmetry.space_group_name_H-M   'P 1'
#
loop_
_entity.id
_entity.type
_entity.pdbx_description
1 polymer ?
#
loop_
_entity_poly.entity_id
_entity_poly.type
_entity_poly.pdbx_seq_one_letter_code
_entity_poly.pdbx_strand_id
1 'polypeptide(L)'
;GTTEGRKLASYLGRRGVRLHICVATAYGESLLPEEKNITVTHDRMDSGQMGEFMRLFEPDYVIDATHPYAKEVTKNLKSACEVMQVPYLRLVRGSEETKESICVENMDEAIKFLEKTEGNILVTTGSKELEAYTRLTDYESRVYARVLSIGQVAVNCEELGFSGRHLICMQGPFSTEMNRAMLKEYDIAYMVTKESGLAGGYPQKCQAALEAGVKLVVIGRPEEEEGMNFEEMSKFLQKELELDNHWKVTLVGIGAGARDQVTLEAKRCCQEAELLIGAERMIEAVAEVGQTIYEAYRPDEIISYIKENPEYENVTIALSGDTGFYSGAKKILGLTEDDPQIETKVVPGVSSIVYFASKLGVPWEDAALVSLHGRKENLMAVIKENKKIFALVSNAEEIRQILTKMTDYGMGDVIVKIGTELSYKNEEIQTGTARSLLHYK
;
A
#
# COMPACT_ATOMS: atom_id res chain seq x y z
N GLY A 1 20.11 -3.52 5.71
CA GLY A 1 19.46 -2.30 6.09
C GLY A 1 17.97 -2.48 6.30
N THR A 2 17.37 -1.52 6.98
CA THR A 2 15.91 -1.45 7.18
C THR A 2 15.22 -1.05 5.88
N THR A 3 13.92 -1.28 5.78
CA THR A 3 13.11 -0.87 4.62
C THR A 3 13.10 0.65 4.46
N GLU A 4 12.92 1.38 5.57
CA GLU A 4 12.90 2.84 5.62
C GLU A 4 14.26 3.42 5.22
N GLY A 5 15.37 2.83 5.69
CA GLY A 5 16.72 3.23 5.28
C GLY A 5 16.97 3.05 3.78
N ARG A 6 16.45 1.97 3.17
CA ARG A 6 16.54 1.76 1.71
C ARG A 6 15.66 2.73 0.92
N LYS A 7 14.43 3.00 1.40
CA LYS A 7 13.55 4.01 0.81
C LYS A 7 14.22 5.39 0.82
N LEU A 8 14.80 5.78 1.96
CA LEU A 8 15.50 7.05 2.09
C LEU A 8 16.76 7.13 1.21
N ALA A 9 17.53 6.06 1.13
CA ALA A 9 18.69 5.97 0.24
C ALA A 9 18.30 6.17 -1.23
N SER A 10 17.21 5.51 -1.67
CA SER A 10 16.67 5.69 -3.03
C SER A 10 16.15 7.11 -3.26
N TYR A 11 15.41 7.66 -2.30
CA TYR A 11 14.88 9.02 -2.35
C TYR A 11 15.98 10.07 -2.54
N LEU A 12 17.02 10.01 -1.72
CA LEU A 12 18.14 10.94 -1.76
C LEU A 12 19.07 10.69 -2.96
N GLY A 13 19.30 9.41 -3.30
CA GLY A 13 20.15 9.02 -4.43
C GLY A 13 19.64 9.57 -5.75
N ARG A 14 18.33 9.41 -6.04
CA ARG A 14 17.68 9.94 -7.25
C ARG A 14 17.78 11.48 -7.36
N ARG A 15 17.90 12.18 -6.23
CA ARG A 15 18.05 13.64 -6.17
C ARG A 15 19.50 14.12 -6.20
N GLY A 16 20.42 13.20 -6.48
CA GLY A 16 21.85 13.55 -6.66
C GLY A 16 22.59 13.81 -5.35
N VAL A 17 22.00 13.54 -4.18
CA VAL A 17 22.69 13.68 -2.89
C VAL A 17 23.82 12.66 -2.80
N ARG A 18 25.02 13.11 -2.44
CA ARG A 18 26.16 12.21 -2.22
C ARG A 18 25.94 11.41 -0.92
N LEU A 19 25.78 10.12 -1.05
CA LEU A 19 25.51 9.21 0.07
C LEU A 19 26.66 8.26 0.31
N HIS A 20 26.98 8.04 1.58
CA HIS A 20 27.78 6.89 2.01
C HIS A 20 26.94 6.04 2.98
N ILE A 21 26.68 4.80 2.60
CA ILE A 21 25.79 3.90 3.34
C ILE A 21 26.62 2.79 3.97
N CYS A 22 26.60 2.71 5.30
CA CYS A 22 27.25 1.66 6.04
C CYS A 22 26.24 0.55 6.39
N VAL A 23 26.48 -0.67 5.99
CA VAL A 23 25.65 -1.84 6.29
C VAL A 23 26.44 -2.91 7.02
N ALA A 24 25.77 -3.75 7.80
CA ALA A 24 26.46 -4.77 8.59
C ALA A 24 26.84 -6.05 7.81
N THR A 25 26.30 -6.22 6.58
CA THR A 25 26.45 -7.45 5.78
C THR A 25 26.44 -7.18 4.29
N ALA A 26 27.14 -8.01 3.50
CA ALA A 26 27.09 -7.98 2.03
C ALA A 26 25.66 -8.19 1.47
N TYR A 27 24.81 -8.97 2.16
CA TYR A 27 23.40 -9.08 1.79
C TYR A 27 22.65 -7.75 1.94
N GLY A 28 22.95 -6.94 2.98
CA GLY A 28 22.40 -5.61 3.14
C GLY A 28 22.80 -4.66 2.00
N GLU A 29 24.02 -4.82 1.48
CA GLU A 29 24.53 -4.07 0.32
C GLU A 29 23.76 -4.41 -0.97
N SER A 30 23.53 -5.70 -1.25
CA SER A 30 22.82 -6.14 -2.47
C SER A 30 21.34 -5.67 -2.58
N LEU A 31 20.79 -5.09 -1.52
CA LEU A 31 19.43 -4.57 -1.46
C LEU A 31 19.35 -3.05 -1.67
N LEU A 32 20.48 -2.38 -1.80
CA LEU A 32 20.54 -0.92 -1.98
C LEU A 32 20.46 -0.55 -3.46
N PRO A 33 19.98 0.68 -3.80
CA PRO A 33 19.95 1.13 -5.17
C PRO A 33 21.38 1.34 -5.72
N GLU A 34 21.57 0.99 -6.99
CA GLU A 34 22.82 1.22 -7.73
C GLU A 34 22.78 2.61 -8.38
N GLU A 35 23.21 3.64 -7.64
CA GLU A 35 23.30 5.02 -8.13
C GLU A 35 24.75 5.50 -8.05
N LYS A 36 25.19 6.33 -9.00
CA LYS A 36 26.59 6.81 -9.09
C LYS A 36 27.05 7.63 -7.89
N ASN A 37 26.14 8.27 -7.21
CA ASN A 37 26.35 9.13 -6.04
C ASN A 37 26.21 8.38 -4.71
N ILE A 38 25.98 7.07 -4.74
CA ILE A 38 25.89 6.21 -3.56
C ILE A 38 27.14 5.34 -3.47
N THR A 39 27.83 5.42 -2.34
CA THR A 39 28.92 4.51 -1.97
C THR A 39 28.46 3.65 -0.81
N VAL A 40 28.72 2.35 -0.87
CA VAL A 40 28.31 1.41 0.19
C VAL A 40 29.55 0.73 0.78
N THR A 41 29.58 0.59 2.11
CA THR A 41 30.56 -0.23 2.83
C THR A 41 29.87 -1.16 3.80
N HIS A 42 30.48 -2.35 4.04
CA HIS A 42 29.91 -3.38 4.91
C HIS A 42 30.92 -3.75 6.03
N ASP A 43 31.21 -2.77 6.89
CA ASP A 43 32.08 -2.96 8.02
C ASP A 43 31.38 -2.66 9.35
N ARG A 44 31.79 -3.37 10.40
CA ARG A 44 31.37 -3.06 11.75
C ARG A 44 32.40 -2.07 12.32
N MET A 45 31.93 -0.88 12.67
CA MET A 45 32.76 0.18 13.22
C MET A 45 32.42 0.45 14.69
N ASP A 46 33.43 0.66 15.51
CA ASP A 46 33.29 1.28 16.83
C ASP A 46 33.14 2.81 16.72
N SER A 47 32.90 3.49 17.85
CA SER A 47 32.67 4.94 17.84
C SER A 47 33.90 5.75 17.38
N GLY A 48 35.11 5.26 17.65
CA GLY A 48 36.36 5.90 17.18
C GLY A 48 36.52 5.77 15.67
N GLN A 49 36.30 4.59 15.11
CA GLN A 49 36.32 4.34 13.66
C GLN A 49 35.23 5.13 12.94
N MET A 50 34.04 5.25 13.52
CA MET A 50 32.96 6.07 12.98
C MET A 50 33.37 7.57 12.95
N GLY A 51 34.01 8.08 13.99
CA GLY A 51 34.51 9.45 14.03
C GLY A 51 35.62 9.71 13.00
N GLU A 52 36.54 8.74 12.80
CA GLU A 52 37.57 8.84 11.75
C GLU A 52 36.95 8.85 10.35
N PHE A 53 35.95 7.98 10.14
CA PHE A 53 35.19 7.94 8.90
C PHE A 53 34.47 9.27 8.62
N MET A 54 33.77 9.86 9.61
CA MET A 54 33.12 11.17 9.48
C MET A 54 34.12 12.29 9.13
N ARG A 55 35.31 12.26 9.68
CA ARG A 55 36.37 13.24 9.36
C ARG A 55 36.84 13.13 7.92
N LEU A 56 36.87 11.91 7.34
CA LEU A 56 37.30 11.67 5.95
C LEU A 56 36.20 11.99 4.95
N PHE A 57 34.96 11.68 5.30
CA PHE A 57 33.80 11.87 4.41
C PHE A 57 33.20 13.26 4.50
N GLU A 58 33.33 13.93 5.64
CA GLU A 58 32.76 15.25 5.96
C GLU A 58 31.26 15.33 5.67
N PRO A 59 30.43 14.52 6.35
CA PRO A 59 28.99 14.52 6.10
C PRO A 59 28.31 15.73 6.74
N ASP A 60 27.34 16.31 6.04
CA ASP A 60 26.45 17.35 6.58
C ASP A 60 25.50 16.77 7.65
N TYR A 61 25.08 15.54 7.48
CA TYR A 61 24.18 14.81 8.39
C TYR A 61 24.59 13.34 8.51
N VAL A 62 24.38 12.77 9.68
CA VAL A 62 24.44 11.32 9.92
C VAL A 62 23.06 10.81 10.26
N ILE A 63 22.56 9.90 9.43
CA ILE A 63 21.21 9.34 9.58
C ILE A 63 21.30 7.91 10.09
N ASP A 64 20.83 7.69 11.31
CA ASP A 64 20.72 6.35 11.89
C ASP A 64 19.40 5.69 11.47
N ALA A 65 19.48 4.82 10.48
CA ALA A 65 18.40 3.99 10.00
C ALA A 65 18.53 2.53 10.44
N THR A 66 19.23 2.26 11.56
CA THR A 66 19.43 0.92 12.08
C THR A 66 18.15 0.36 12.72
N HIS A 67 18.11 -0.96 12.90
CA HIS A 67 16.98 -1.60 13.56
C HIS A 67 16.88 -1.15 15.03
N PRO A 68 15.67 -0.93 15.60
CA PRO A 68 15.49 -0.49 16.99
C PRO A 68 16.23 -1.32 18.05
N TYR A 69 16.46 -2.62 17.77
CA TYR A 69 17.22 -3.50 18.66
C TYR A 69 18.75 -3.41 18.52
N ALA A 70 19.26 -2.58 17.61
CA ALA A 70 20.70 -2.39 17.41
C ALA A 70 21.26 -1.29 18.33
N LYS A 71 20.94 -1.34 19.63
CA LYS A 71 21.24 -0.31 20.65
C LYS A 71 22.73 0.08 20.72
N GLU A 72 23.63 -0.88 20.53
CA GLU A 72 25.09 -0.63 20.57
C GLU A 72 25.54 0.29 19.43
N VAL A 73 25.12 0.00 18.20
CA VAL A 73 25.45 0.83 17.02
C VAL A 73 24.89 2.24 17.18
N THR A 74 23.62 2.38 17.58
CA THR A 74 22.98 3.68 17.84
C THR A 74 23.74 4.48 18.88
N LYS A 75 24.16 3.84 19.99
CA LYS A 75 24.97 4.49 21.02
C LYS A 75 26.32 4.98 20.49
N ASN A 76 27.04 4.11 19.76
CA ASN A 76 28.32 4.44 19.17
C ASN A 76 28.21 5.58 18.15
N LEU A 77 27.14 5.58 17.34
CA LEU A 77 26.87 6.60 16.33
C LEU A 77 26.59 7.96 16.98
N LYS A 78 25.71 8.01 18.00
CA LYS A 78 25.44 9.23 18.78
C LYS A 78 26.71 9.81 19.38
N SER A 79 27.52 8.97 20.03
CA SER A 79 28.78 9.38 20.64
C SER A 79 29.78 9.93 19.59
N ALA A 80 29.91 9.29 18.44
CA ALA A 80 30.77 9.74 17.37
C ALA A 80 30.30 11.08 16.78
N CYS A 81 29.00 11.24 16.54
CA CYS A 81 28.41 12.49 16.05
C CYS A 81 28.62 13.65 17.01
N GLU A 82 28.46 13.41 18.32
CA GLU A 82 28.68 14.41 19.35
C GLU A 82 30.15 14.89 19.37
N VAL A 83 31.11 13.96 19.34
CA VAL A 83 32.55 14.30 19.29
C VAL A 83 32.92 15.05 18.01
N MET A 84 32.36 14.63 16.88
CA MET A 84 32.65 15.21 15.58
C MET A 84 31.83 16.48 15.26
N GLN A 85 30.86 16.82 16.10
CA GLN A 85 29.90 17.92 15.92
C GLN A 85 29.11 17.83 14.61
N VAL A 86 28.79 16.59 14.19
CA VAL A 86 27.94 16.33 13.01
C VAL A 86 26.49 16.12 13.47
N PRO A 87 25.51 16.76 12.85
CA PRO A 87 24.10 16.57 13.19
C PRO A 87 23.67 15.10 13.06
N TYR A 88 23.12 14.52 14.14
CA TYR A 88 22.60 13.18 14.17
C TYR A 88 21.09 13.20 14.01
N LEU A 89 20.59 12.42 13.07
CA LEU A 89 19.16 12.22 12.81
C LEU A 89 18.80 10.74 12.99
N ARG A 90 17.68 10.45 13.66
CA ARG A 90 17.16 9.09 13.81
C ARG A 90 15.97 8.88 12.91
N LEU A 91 16.09 7.93 11.99
CA LEU A 91 14.97 7.46 11.17
C LEU A 91 14.25 6.33 11.91
N VAL A 92 13.03 6.60 12.36
CA VAL A 92 12.16 5.63 13.03
C VAL A 92 11.09 5.13 12.06
N ARG A 93 10.54 3.96 12.36
CA ARG A 93 9.38 3.44 11.62
C ARG A 93 8.10 4.06 12.16
N GLY A 94 7.14 4.35 11.28
CA GLY A 94 5.77 4.60 11.69
C GLY A 94 5.21 3.35 12.40
N SER A 95 4.48 3.52 13.47
CA SER A 95 3.74 2.43 14.11
C SER A 95 2.50 2.12 13.27
N GLU A 96 2.49 0.99 12.56
CA GLU A 96 1.27 0.45 11.97
C GLU A 96 0.46 -0.24 13.08
N GLU A 97 -0.33 0.52 13.81
CA GLU A 97 -1.32 -0.03 14.73
C GLU A 97 -2.49 -0.61 13.94
N THR A 98 -2.56 -1.94 13.89
CA THR A 98 -3.80 -2.59 13.47
C THR A 98 -4.81 -2.49 14.60
N LYS A 99 -6.00 -1.94 14.34
CA LYS A 99 -7.10 -1.72 15.32
C LYS A 99 -7.55 -2.96 16.12
N GLU A 100 -7.06 -4.15 15.81
CA GLU A 100 -7.44 -5.44 16.42
C GLU A 100 -6.26 -6.18 17.04
N SER A 101 -5.07 -5.60 17.12
CA SER A 101 -3.90 -6.21 17.74
C SER A 101 -3.79 -5.86 19.23
N ILE A 102 -3.32 -6.84 20.00
CA ILE A 102 -3.00 -6.68 21.43
C ILE A 102 -1.53 -6.27 21.51
N CYS A 103 -1.27 -4.97 21.71
CA CYS A 103 0.09 -4.48 21.86
C CYS A 103 0.56 -4.64 23.32
N VAL A 104 1.78 -5.15 23.50
CA VAL A 104 2.44 -5.31 24.79
C VAL A 104 3.83 -4.70 24.71
N GLU A 105 4.31 -4.09 25.78
CA GLU A 105 5.57 -3.34 25.76
C GLU A 105 6.80 -4.26 25.60
N ASN A 106 6.74 -5.45 26.20
CA ASN A 106 7.88 -6.36 26.22
C ASN A 106 7.45 -7.83 26.32
N MET A 107 8.43 -8.73 26.30
CA MET A 107 8.21 -10.17 26.37
C MET A 107 7.54 -10.59 27.69
N ASP A 108 7.89 -9.98 28.81
CA ASP A 108 7.31 -10.36 30.12
C ASP A 108 5.82 -10.06 30.18
N GLU A 109 5.38 -8.96 29.58
CA GLU A 109 3.96 -8.64 29.44
C GLU A 109 3.25 -9.58 28.47
N ALA A 110 3.91 -9.97 27.37
CA ALA A 110 3.36 -10.96 26.46
C ALA A 110 3.10 -12.29 27.19
N ILE A 111 4.06 -12.78 27.97
CA ILE A 111 3.91 -14.00 28.77
C ILE A 111 2.81 -13.87 29.80
N LYS A 112 2.76 -12.77 30.58
CA LYS A 112 1.69 -12.52 31.54
C LYS A 112 0.30 -12.45 30.93
N PHE A 113 0.20 -11.92 29.70
CA PHE A 113 -1.04 -11.90 28.97
C PHE A 113 -1.45 -13.31 28.53
N LEU A 114 -0.53 -14.05 27.88
CA LEU A 114 -0.78 -15.37 27.33
C LEU A 114 -1.10 -16.42 28.40
N GLU A 115 -0.54 -16.29 29.63
CA GLU A 115 -0.82 -17.17 30.75
C GLU A 115 -2.30 -17.13 31.19
N LYS A 116 -2.98 -16.02 30.92
CA LYS A 116 -4.41 -15.85 31.21
C LYS A 116 -5.35 -16.27 30.08
N THR A 117 -4.81 -16.85 29.02
CA THR A 117 -5.54 -17.19 27.80
C THR A 117 -5.55 -18.69 27.56
N GLU A 118 -6.50 -19.18 26.77
CA GLU A 118 -6.61 -20.56 26.33
C GLU A 118 -6.42 -20.68 24.81
N GLY A 119 -6.08 -21.87 24.31
CA GLY A 119 -5.87 -22.15 22.89
C GLY A 119 -4.40 -22.06 22.45
N ASN A 120 -4.13 -22.53 21.23
CA ASN A 120 -2.77 -22.66 20.70
C ASN A 120 -2.14 -21.30 20.35
N ILE A 121 -0.83 -21.21 20.50
CA ILE A 121 -0.05 -19.99 20.28
C ILE A 121 0.98 -20.24 19.21
N LEU A 122 0.97 -19.48 18.11
CA LEU A 122 2.05 -19.46 17.13
C LEU A 122 3.05 -18.34 17.44
N VAL A 123 4.27 -18.73 17.79
CA VAL A 123 5.35 -17.79 18.11
C VAL A 123 6.20 -17.54 16.85
N THR A 124 6.33 -16.27 16.46
CA THR A 124 7.10 -15.83 15.29
C THR A 124 8.18 -14.79 15.64
N THR A 125 8.56 -14.72 16.92
CA THR A 125 9.56 -13.78 17.46
C THR A 125 11.02 -14.23 17.26
N GLY A 126 11.21 -15.47 16.78
CA GLY A 126 12.52 -16.07 16.55
C GLY A 126 13.04 -16.87 17.74
N SER A 127 14.10 -17.68 17.47
CA SER A 127 14.63 -18.67 18.44
C SER A 127 15.25 -18.07 19.71
N LYS A 128 15.79 -16.86 19.62
CA LYS A 128 16.49 -16.21 20.77
C LYS A 128 15.58 -15.91 21.96
N GLU A 129 14.28 -15.87 21.75
CA GLU A 129 13.29 -15.52 22.76
C GLU A 129 12.43 -16.70 23.19
N LEU A 130 12.66 -17.88 22.66
CA LEU A 130 11.85 -19.06 22.96
C LEU A 130 11.92 -19.47 24.42
N GLU A 131 13.05 -19.26 25.08
CA GLU A 131 13.21 -19.52 26.52
C GLU A 131 12.14 -18.80 27.37
N ALA A 132 11.74 -17.58 26.99
CA ALA A 132 10.70 -16.86 27.70
C ALA A 132 9.36 -17.58 27.73
N TYR A 133 9.01 -18.29 26.63
CA TYR A 133 7.74 -19.01 26.53
C TYR A 133 7.68 -20.28 27.34
N THR A 134 8.82 -20.84 27.78
CA THR A 134 8.84 -22.00 28.70
C THR A 134 8.27 -21.69 30.08
N ARG A 135 8.02 -20.40 30.38
CA ARG A 135 7.37 -19.96 31.61
C ARG A 135 5.84 -20.12 31.59
N LEU A 136 5.25 -20.38 30.42
CA LEU A 136 3.81 -20.68 30.32
C LEU A 136 3.55 -22.09 30.85
N THR A 137 2.49 -22.28 31.61
CA THR A 137 2.17 -23.54 32.31
C THR A 137 2.12 -24.73 31.35
N ASP A 138 1.51 -24.58 30.15
CA ASP A 138 1.29 -25.65 29.19
C ASP A 138 2.06 -25.43 27.87
N TYR A 139 3.25 -24.81 27.90
CA TYR A 139 3.96 -24.41 26.70
C TYR A 139 4.25 -25.56 25.75
N GLU A 140 4.62 -26.75 26.24
CA GLU A 140 4.99 -27.92 25.42
C GLU A 140 3.83 -28.39 24.51
N SER A 141 2.61 -28.27 24.97
CA SER A 141 1.42 -28.69 24.25
C SER A 141 0.71 -27.59 23.48
N ARG A 142 0.97 -26.34 23.85
CA ARG A 142 0.21 -25.16 23.40
C ARG A 142 0.98 -24.25 22.47
N VAL A 143 2.33 -24.18 22.60
CA VAL A 143 3.16 -23.26 21.83
C VAL A 143 3.75 -23.93 20.61
N TYR A 144 3.51 -23.33 19.45
CA TYR A 144 4.11 -23.68 18.16
C TYR A 144 5.18 -22.65 17.81
N ALA A 145 6.43 -23.06 17.83
CA ALA A 145 7.59 -22.19 17.62
C ALA A 145 8.00 -22.19 16.15
N ARG A 146 7.87 -21.08 15.45
CA ARG A 146 8.37 -20.92 14.09
C ARG A 146 9.73 -20.23 14.10
N VAL A 147 10.76 -20.97 13.68
CA VAL A 147 12.16 -20.56 13.71
C VAL A 147 12.86 -20.78 12.36
N LEU A 148 14.06 -20.23 12.22
CA LEU A 148 14.87 -20.45 11.02
C LEU A 148 15.28 -21.92 10.87
N SER A 149 15.31 -22.42 9.64
CA SER A 149 15.73 -23.78 9.29
C SER A 149 17.27 -23.94 9.32
N ILE A 150 17.86 -23.74 10.51
CA ILE A 150 19.30 -23.88 10.78
C ILE A 150 19.46 -24.98 11.82
N GLY A 151 20.32 -25.98 11.54
CA GLY A 151 20.48 -27.17 12.39
C GLY A 151 20.76 -26.84 13.87
N GLN A 152 21.66 -25.89 14.16
CA GLN A 152 21.97 -25.51 15.54
C GLN A 152 20.76 -24.83 16.23
N VAL A 153 19.94 -24.08 15.46
CA VAL A 153 18.71 -23.45 15.99
C VAL A 153 17.70 -24.53 16.39
N ALA A 154 17.53 -25.56 15.56
CA ALA A 154 16.61 -26.66 15.86
C ALA A 154 17.04 -27.41 17.13
N VAL A 155 18.34 -27.75 17.27
CA VAL A 155 18.89 -28.42 18.47
C VAL A 155 18.61 -27.57 19.73
N ASN A 156 18.93 -26.28 19.70
CA ASN A 156 18.69 -25.40 20.84
C ASN A 156 17.21 -25.31 21.23
N CYS A 157 16.30 -25.36 20.24
CA CYS A 157 14.87 -25.34 20.50
C CYS A 157 14.39 -26.68 21.11
N GLU A 158 14.94 -27.82 20.69
CA GLU A 158 14.65 -29.13 21.29
C GLU A 158 15.12 -29.21 22.73
N GLU A 159 16.28 -28.64 23.06
CA GLU A 159 16.77 -28.53 24.44
C GLU A 159 15.84 -27.72 25.34
N LEU A 160 15.10 -26.76 24.78
CA LEU A 160 14.07 -25.99 25.47
C LEU A 160 12.70 -26.70 25.54
N GLY A 161 12.57 -27.93 25.01
CA GLY A 161 11.33 -28.71 25.01
C GLY A 161 10.44 -28.54 23.79
N PHE A 162 10.81 -27.70 22.80
CA PHE A 162 10.06 -27.54 21.56
C PHE A 162 10.46 -28.63 20.57
N SER A 163 9.59 -29.60 20.32
CA SER A 163 9.90 -30.72 19.43
C SER A 163 8.70 -31.15 18.57
N GLY A 164 8.92 -31.99 17.57
CA GLY A 164 7.89 -32.54 16.71
C GLY A 164 7.07 -31.44 16.01
N ARG A 165 5.75 -31.55 16.09
CA ARG A 165 4.84 -30.60 15.45
C ARG A 165 4.87 -29.19 16.08
N HIS A 166 5.41 -29.04 17.28
CA HIS A 166 5.55 -27.77 17.99
C HIS A 166 6.79 -26.99 17.61
N LEU A 167 7.68 -27.55 16.77
CA LEU A 167 8.86 -26.88 16.21
C LEU A 167 8.76 -26.81 14.68
N ILE A 168 8.55 -25.61 14.15
CA ILE A 168 8.38 -25.34 12.73
C ILE A 168 9.63 -24.63 12.21
N CYS A 169 10.54 -25.37 11.56
CA CYS A 169 11.78 -24.85 11.01
C CYS A 169 11.59 -24.41 9.56
N MET A 170 11.42 -23.10 9.31
CA MET A 170 11.17 -22.57 7.96
C MET A 170 11.86 -21.22 7.75
N GLN A 171 12.25 -20.96 6.49
CA GLN A 171 12.84 -19.68 6.05
C GLN A 171 11.74 -18.74 5.52
N GLY A 172 11.59 -17.57 6.13
CA GLY A 172 10.70 -16.48 5.64
C GLY A 172 11.40 -15.53 4.64
N PRO A 173 10.70 -14.46 4.20
CA PRO A 173 9.36 -14.04 4.59
C PRO A 173 8.25 -14.92 4.02
N PHE A 174 7.07 -14.93 4.66
CA PHE A 174 5.93 -15.77 4.28
C PHE A 174 4.79 -14.92 3.74
N SER A 175 4.09 -15.42 2.71
CA SER A 175 2.87 -14.79 2.19
C SER A 175 1.70 -14.85 3.21
N THR A 176 0.65 -14.07 2.96
CA THR A 176 -0.58 -14.11 3.76
C THR A 176 -1.21 -15.49 3.75
N GLU A 177 -1.27 -16.16 2.58
CA GLU A 177 -1.83 -17.50 2.41
C GLU A 177 -1.07 -18.55 3.24
N MET A 178 0.27 -18.50 3.23
CA MET A 178 1.09 -19.42 4.01
C MET A 178 0.89 -19.20 5.52
N ASN A 179 0.88 -17.94 5.97
CA ASN A 179 0.59 -17.65 7.38
C ASN A 179 -0.81 -18.15 7.76
N ARG A 180 -1.84 -17.86 6.96
CA ARG A 180 -3.22 -18.32 7.19
C ARG A 180 -3.34 -19.84 7.21
N ALA A 181 -2.66 -20.54 6.31
CA ALA A 181 -2.64 -22.00 6.29
C ALA A 181 -2.08 -22.58 7.61
N MET A 182 -0.97 -22.02 8.12
CA MET A 182 -0.41 -22.43 9.41
C MET A 182 -1.35 -22.13 10.58
N LEU A 183 -1.97 -20.94 10.62
CA LEU A 183 -2.93 -20.58 11.67
C LEU A 183 -4.09 -21.56 11.74
N LYS A 184 -4.60 -21.99 10.60
CA LYS A 184 -5.70 -22.95 10.50
C LYS A 184 -5.25 -24.38 10.81
N GLU A 185 -4.10 -24.85 10.27
CA GLU A 185 -3.60 -26.21 10.44
C GLU A 185 -3.31 -26.57 11.89
N TYR A 186 -2.76 -25.59 12.64
CA TYR A 186 -2.41 -25.79 14.04
C TYR A 186 -3.45 -25.27 15.03
N ASP A 187 -4.66 -24.91 14.56
CA ASP A 187 -5.74 -24.38 15.38
C ASP A 187 -5.29 -23.24 16.31
N ILE A 188 -4.61 -22.25 15.73
CA ILE A 188 -3.99 -21.17 16.47
C ILE A 188 -5.04 -20.16 16.92
N ALA A 189 -5.04 -19.85 18.22
CA ALA A 189 -5.87 -18.80 18.82
C ALA A 189 -5.11 -17.47 18.92
N TYR A 190 -3.80 -17.52 19.15
CA TYR A 190 -2.95 -16.34 19.31
C TYR A 190 -1.69 -16.45 18.44
N MET A 191 -1.41 -15.41 17.67
CA MET A 191 -0.15 -15.28 16.94
C MET A 191 0.71 -14.22 17.61
N VAL A 192 1.91 -14.58 18.07
CA VAL A 192 2.84 -13.64 18.71
C VAL A 192 3.89 -13.23 17.68
N THR A 193 4.05 -11.93 17.51
CA THR A 193 5.04 -11.35 16.60
C THR A 193 5.66 -10.10 17.20
N LYS A 194 6.80 -9.70 16.65
CA LYS A 194 7.34 -8.34 16.86
C LYS A 194 6.88 -7.44 15.72
N GLU A 195 6.75 -6.17 16.00
CA GLU A 195 6.57 -5.17 14.97
C GLU A 195 7.87 -5.07 14.16
N SER A 196 7.93 -5.80 13.04
CA SER A 196 9.15 -5.96 12.23
C SER A 196 9.11 -5.26 10.86
N GLY A 197 8.03 -4.50 10.59
CA GLY A 197 7.79 -3.84 9.29
C GLY A 197 7.70 -4.81 8.11
N LEU A 198 7.75 -4.27 6.88
CA LEU A 198 7.63 -5.06 5.65
C LEU A 198 8.68 -6.16 5.52
N ALA A 199 9.93 -5.90 5.88
CA ALA A 199 11.04 -6.86 5.79
C ALA A 199 10.85 -8.10 6.66
N GLY A 200 10.10 -8.00 7.77
CA GLY A 200 9.78 -9.14 8.64
C GLY A 200 8.46 -9.84 8.31
N GLY A 201 7.79 -9.43 7.23
CA GLY A 201 6.49 -9.95 6.84
C GLY A 201 5.38 -9.61 7.84
N TYR A 202 5.48 -8.48 8.55
CA TYR A 202 4.49 -8.05 9.54
C TYR A 202 3.11 -7.80 8.92
N PRO A 203 2.96 -7.07 7.79
CA PRO A 203 1.66 -6.87 7.15
C PRO A 203 0.98 -8.19 6.76
N GLN A 204 1.74 -9.16 6.23
CA GLN A 204 1.20 -10.47 5.86
C GLN A 204 0.74 -11.29 7.07
N LYS A 205 1.40 -11.14 8.22
CA LYS A 205 0.98 -11.74 9.48
C LYS A 205 -0.30 -11.11 10.02
N CYS A 206 -0.39 -9.77 9.97
CA CYS A 206 -1.60 -9.03 10.39
C CYS A 206 -2.81 -9.44 9.54
N GLN A 207 -2.65 -9.43 8.22
CA GLN A 207 -3.72 -9.82 7.31
C GLN A 207 -4.15 -11.28 7.51
N ALA A 208 -3.19 -12.20 7.67
CA ALA A 208 -3.48 -13.61 7.91
C ALA A 208 -4.22 -13.83 9.23
N ALA A 209 -3.83 -13.13 10.30
CA ALA A 209 -4.48 -13.20 11.61
C ALA A 209 -5.92 -12.69 11.53
N LEU A 210 -6.16 -11.55 10.86
CA LEU A 210 -7.47 -10.97 10.64
C LEU A 210 -8.39 -11.93 9.86
N GLU A 211 -7.92 -12.45 8.71
CA GLU A 211 -8.69 -13.38 7.87
C GLU A 211 -8.99 -14.73 8.56
N ALA A 212 -8.12 -15.17 9.48
CA ALA A 212 -8.29 -16.40 10.23
C ALA A 212 -9.06 -16.21 11.56
N GLY A 213 -9.40 -14.98 11.96
CA GLY A 213 -10.02 -14.68 13.25
C GLY A 213 -9.10 -14.94 14.45
N VAL A 214 -7.76 -14.89 14.24
CA VAL A 214 -6.73 -15.16 15.25
C VAL A 214 -6.32 -13.84 15.89
N LYS A 215 -6.20 -13.81 17.23
CA LYS A 215 -5.73 -12.62 17.94
C LYS A 215 -4.24 -12.44 17.77
N LEU A 216 -3.85 -11.26 17.27
CA LEU A 216 -2.45 -10.90 17.09
C LEU A 216 -1.91 -10.23 18.36
N VAL A 217 -0.86 -10.80 18.94
CA VAL A 217 -0.12 -10.22 20.08
C VAL A 217 1.17 -9.64 19.51
N VAL A 218 1.29 -8.33 19.57
CA VAL A 218 2.43 -7.59 19.06
C VAL A 218 3.31 -7.14 20.22
N ILE A 219 4.54 -7.63 20.25
CA ILE A 219 5.54 -7.15 21.19
C ILE A 219 6.14 -5.88 20.60
N GLY A 220 5.81 -4.73 21.22
CA GLY A 220 6.22 -3.42 20.81
C GLY A 220 7.71 -3.14 20.98
N ARG A 221 8.09 -1.93 20.70
CA ARG A 221 9.47 -1.46 20.86
C ARG A 221 9.83 -1.30 22.32
N PRO A 222 11.09 -1.56 22.70
CA PRO A 222 11.53 -1.45 24.10
C PRO A 222 11.49 -0.02 24.68
N GLU A 223 11.44 1.01 23.85
CA GLU A 223 11.36 2.45 24.18
C GLU A 223 10.77 3.20 22.98
N GLU A 224 10.00 4.26 23.21
CA GLU A 224 9.70 5.27 22.19
C GLU A 224 11.02 5.91 21.78
N GLU A 225 11.51 5.58 20.60
CA GLU A 225 12.70 6.24 20.04
C GLU A 225 12.29 7.61 19.52
N GLU A 226 12.86 8.67 20.11
CA GLU A 226 12.77 10.01 19.51
C GLU A 226 13.45 9.99 18.13
N GLY A 227 12.71 10.37 17.10
CA GLY A 227 13.19 10.38 15.73
C GLY A 227 12.09 10.77 14.76
N MET A 228 12.45 10.91 13.50
CA MET A 228 11.53 11.21 12.41
C MET A 228 11.15 9.93 11.68
N ASN A 229 9.89 9.78 11.32
CA ASN A 229 9.47 8.77 10.36
C ASN A 229 9.97 9.12 8.94
N PHE A 230 9.72 8.25 7.97
CA PHE A 230 10.21 8.45 6.59
C PHE A 230 9.67 9.76 5.96
N GLU A 231 8.40 10.06 6.17
CA GLU A 231 7.75 11.26 5.64
C GLU A 231 8.33 12.54 6.25
N GLU A 232 8.45 12.58 7.59
CA GLU A 232 9.04 13.72 8.31
C GLU A 232 10.51 13.93 7.93
N MET A 233 11.30 12.85 7.82
CA MET A 233 12.69 12.88 7.43
C MET A 233 12.87 13.38 6.00
N SER A 234 12.06 12.91 5.07
CA SER A 234 12.10 13.32 3.67
C SER A 234 11.79 14.82 3.51
N LYS A 235 10.74 15.31 4.19
CA LYS A 235 10.38 16.73 4.19
C LYS A 235 11.47 17.61 4.83
N PHE A 236 12.05 17.13 5.93
CA PHE A 236 13.16 17.84 6.58
C PHE A 236 14.36 17.96 5.64
N LEU A 237 14.83 16.83 5.09
CA LEU A 237 16.01 16.82 4.20
C LEU A 237 15.77 17.55 2.88
N GLN A 238 14.56 17.50 2.34
CA GLN A 238 14.18 18.26 1.17
C GLN A 238 14.40 19.76 1.37
N LYS A 239 13.95 20.27 2.52
CA LYS A 239 14.09 21.69 2.87
C LYS A 239 15.54 22.07 3.15
N GLU A 240 16.26 21.27 3.95
CA GLU A 240 17.62 21.57 4.37
C GLU A 240 18.66 21.48 3.24
N LEU A 241 18.43 20.53 2.31
CA LEU A 241 19.33 20.30 1.18
C LEU A 241 18.84 20.96 -0.12
N GLU A 242 17.74 21.74 -0.07
CA GLU A 242 17.13 22.42 -1.22
C GLU A 242 16.91 21.47 -2.42
N LEU A 243 16.38 20.25 -2.14
CA LEU A 243 16.24 19.22 -3.16
C LEU A 243 15.13 19.54 -4.14
N ASP A 244 15.42 19.39 -5.43
CA ASP A 244 14.40 19.49 -6.48
C ASP A 244 13.41 18.30 -6.40
N ASN A 245 12.13 18.63 -6.56
CA ASN A 245 11.09 17.62 -6.65
C ASN A 245 10.86 17.19 -8.09
N HIS A 246 10.58 15.92 -8.28
CA HIS A 246 10.16 15.38 -9.56
C HIS A 246 9.16 14.24 -9.33
N TRP A 247 7.97 14.36 -9.91
CA TRP A 247 6.90 13.37 -9.75
C TRP A 247 6.57 12.70 -11.07
N LYS A 248 6.44 11.37 -11.04
CA LYS A 248 5.87 10.57 -12.11
C LYS A 248 4.42 10.27 -11.75
N VAL A 249 3.50 10.98 -12.39
CA VAL A 249 2.06 10.85 -12.14
C VAL A 249 1.42 10.01 -13.25
N THR A 250 0.96 8.82 -12.91
CA THR A 250 0.27 7.94 -13.88
C THR A 250 -1.24 8.02 -13.66
N LEU A 251 -1.97 8.48 -14.68
CA LEU A 251 -3.44 8.48 -14.70
C LEU A 251 -3.93 7.15 -15.27
N VAL A 252 -4.65 6.37 -14.48
CA VAL A 252 -5.04 5.00 -14.85
C VAL A 252 -6.55 4.87 -14.90
N GLY A 253 -7.08 4.45 -16.05
CA GLY A 253 -8.46 3.99 -16.18
C GLY A 253 -8.61 2.57 -15.63
N ILE A 254 -9.39 2.38 -14.59
CA ILE A 254 -9.56 1.07 -13.93
C ILE A 254 -10.75 0.26 -14.47
N GLY A 255 -11.36 0.70 -15.57
CA GLY A 255 -12.50 0.01 -16.17
C GLY A 255 -13.83 0.28 -15.48
N ALA A 256 -14.81 -0.57 -15.75
CA ALA A 256 -16.20 -0.40 -15.30
C ALA A 256 -16.38 -0.66 -13.78
N GLY A 257 -15.35 -1.14 -13.07
CA GLY A 257 -15.38 -1.27 -11.60
C GLY A 257 -14.94 -2.63 -11.07
N ALA A 258 -15.23 -3.74 -11.75
CA ALA A 258 -14.76 -5.06 -11.31
C ALA A 258 -13.26 -5.25 -11.60
N ARG A 259 -12.58 -6.00 -10.74
CA ARG A 259 -11.15 -6.34 -10.88
C ARG A 259 -10.81 -7.00 -12.22
N ASP A 260 -11.73 -7.76 -12.78
CA ASP A 260 -11.57 -8.44 -14.07
C ASP A 260 -11.62 -7.47 -15.27
N GLN A 261 -12.06 -6.24 -15.07
CA GLN A 261 -12.14 -5.20 -16.10
C GLN A 261 -10.92 -4.28 -16.08
N VAL A 262 -10.01 -4.47 -15.14
CA VAL A 262 -8.75 -3.72 -15.06
C VAL A 262 -7.77 -4.29 -16.06
N THR A 263 -7.19 -3.45 -16.94
CA THR A 263 -6.16 -3.91 -17.87
C THR A 263 -4.89 -4.34 -17.11
N LEU A 264 -4.10 -5.24 -17.69
CA LEU A 264 -2.85 -5.70 -17.06
C LEU A 264 -1.85 -4.55 -16.83
N GLU A 265 -1.80 -3.57 -17.75
CA GLU A 265 -0.96 -2.39 -17.59
C GLU A 265 -1.47 -1.53 -16.43
N ALA A 266 -2.78 -1.27 -16.37
CA ALA A 266 -3.40 -0.52 -15.29
C ALA A 266 -3.12 -1.16 -13.92
N LYS A 267 -3.29 -2.47 -13.82
CA LYS A 267 -3.01 -3.23 -12.60
C LYS A 267 -1.55 -3.09 -12.18
N ARG A 268 -0.61 -3.24 -13.11
CA ARG A 268 0.82 -3.10 -12.84
C ARG A 268 1.17 -1.70 -12.35
N CYS A 269 0.68 -0.64 -13.02
CA CYS A 269 0.92 0.73 -12.58
C CYS A 269 0.39 0.98 -11.17
N CYS A 270 -0.79 0.44 -10.81
CA CYS A 270 -1.32 0.55 -9.46
C CYS A 270 -0.45 -0.19 -8.43
N GLN A 271 0.04 -1.39 -8.76
CA GLN A 271 0.88 -2.20 -7.87
C GLN A 271 2.28 -1.60 -7.64
N GLU A 272 2.86 -0.96 -8.66
CA GLU A 272 4.19 -0.35 -8.62
C GLU A 272 4.19 1.07 -8.01
N ALA A 273 3.01 1.64 -7.75
CA ALA A 273 2.89 2.98 -7.19
C ALA A 273 3.38 3.06 -5.74
N GLU A 274 4.17 4.08 -5.43
CA GLU A 274 4.54 4.44 -4.05
C GLU A 274 3.35 5.05 -3.31
N LEU A 275 2.48 5.76 -4.05
CA LEU A 275 1.23 6.32 -3.57
C LEU A 275 0.12 6.07 -4.60
N LEU A 276 -0.96 5.43 -4.16
CA LEU A 276 -2.16 5.21 -4.97
C LEU A 276 -3.25 6.19 -4.52
N ILE A 277 -3.74 7.02 -5.46
CA ILE A 277 -4.79 8.01 -5.20
C ILE A 277 -6.06 7.64 -5.99
N GLY A 278 -7.22 7.87 -5.41
CA GLY A 278 -8.50 7.68 -6.08
C GLY A 278 -9.68 7.82 -5.13
N ALA A 279 -10.91 7.73 -5.64
CA ALA A 279 -12.06 7.58 -4.76
C ALA A 279 -12.08 6.17 -4.14
N GLU A 280 -12.60 6.04 -2.92
CA GLU A 280 -12.66 4.79 -2.13
C GLU A 280 -12.95 3.56 -2.99
N ARG A 281 -14.06 3.55 -3.72
CA ARG A 281 -14.47 2.46 -4.60
C ARG A 281 -13.43 2.07 -5.67
N MET A 282 -12.65 3.05 -6.14
CA MET A 282 -11.63 2.80 -7.16
C MET A 282 -10.37 2.21 -6.55
N ILE A 283 -10.00 2.67 -5.38
CA ILE A 283 -8.90 2.12 -4.59
C ILE A 283 -9.18 0.67 -4.21
N GLU A 284 -10.37 0.35 -3.70
CA GLU A 284 -10.77 -1.02 -3.34
C GLU A 284 -10.65 -2.03 -4.50
N ALA A 285 -10.82 -1.55 -5.74
CA ALA A 285 -10.72 -2.41 -6.93
C ALA A 285 -9.27 -2.80 -7.27
N VAL A 286 -8.26 -1.99 -6.93
CA VAL A 286 -6.89 -2.13 -7.44
C VAL A 286 -5.81 -2.11 -6.38
N ALA A 287 -6.08 -1.65 -5.15
CA ALA A 287 -5.09 -1.56 -4.09
C ALA A 287 -4.64 -2.94 -3.61
N GLU A 288 -3.36 -3.02 -3.26
CA GLU A 288 -2.75 -4.17 -2.61
C GLU A 288 -2.67 -3.94 -1.09
N VAL A 289 -2.55 -5.02 -0.33
CA VAL A 289 -2.46 -4.96 1.14
C VAL A 289 -1.17 -4.26 1.57
N GLY A 290 -1.28 -3.26 2.42
CA GLY A 290 -0.14 -2.49 2.92
C GLY A 290 0.39 -1.44 1.95
N GLN A 291 -0.34 -1.15 0.88
CA GLN A 291 -0.02 -0.06 -0.05
C GLN A 291 -0.40 1.29 0.55
N THR A 292 0.43 2.31 0.36
CA THR A 292 0.08 3.68 0.74
C THR A 292 -1.02 4.21 -0.17
N ILE A 293 -2.13 4.62 0.41
CA ILE A 293 -3.30 5.11 -0.31
C ILE A 293 -3.71 6.51 0.18
N TYR A 294 -4.27 7.29 -0.72
CA TYR A 294 -4.93 8.56 -0.39
C TYR A 294 -6.29 8.64 -1.09
N GLU A 295 -7.34 8.76 -0.31
CA GLU A 295 -8.70 8.86 -0.84
C GLU A 295 -9.03 10.28 -1.23
N ALA A 296 -9.03 10.54 -2.54
CA ALA A 296 -9.41 11.83 -3.12
C ALA A 296 -9.98 11.68 -4.53
N TYR A 297 -10.84 12.62 -4.94
CA TYR A 297 -11.39 12.66 -6.30
C TYR A 297 -11.33 14.06 -6.93
N ARG A 298 -11.01 15.10 -6.16
CA ARG A 298 -10.89 16.48 -6.65
C ARG A 298 -9.49 16.72 -7.20
N PRO A 299 -9.34 17.14 -8.47
CA PRO A 299 -8.04 17.33 -9.10
C PRO A 299 -7.11 18.28 -8.34
N ASP A 300 -7.62 19.41 -7.87
CA ASP A 300 -6.83 20.40 -7.13
C ASP A 300 -6.29 19.82 -5.81
N GLU A 301 -7.13 19.10 -5.08
CA GLU A 301 -6.77 18.40 -3.84
C GLU A 301 -5.68 17.35 -4.08
N ILE A 302 -5.84 16.56 -5.13
CA ILE A 302 -4.87 15.51 -5.51
C ILE A 302 -3.50 16.13 -5.80
N ILE A 303 -3.45 17.16 -6.64
CA ILE A 303 -2.17 17.81 -7.00
C ILE A 303 -1.53 18.50 -5.79
N SER A 304 -2.33 19.16 -4.94
CA SER A 304 -1.81 19.75 -3.70
C SER A 304 -1.20 18.69 -2.79
N TYR A 305 -1.92 17.56 -2.59
CA TYR A 305 -1.43 16.46 -1.77
C TYR A 305 -0.11 15.86 -2.30
N ILE A 306 0.00 15.65 -3.61
CA ILE A 306 1.23 15.15 -4.23
C ILE A 306 2.40 16.10 -3.93
N LYS A 307 2.20 17.41 -4.08
CA LYS A 307 3.24 18.43 -3.85
C LYS A 307 3.62 18.58 -2.37
N GLU A 308 2.68 18.35 -1.47
CA GLU A 308 2.90 18.38 -0.01
C GLU A 308 3.60 17.14 0.51
N ASN A 309 3.67 16.05 -0.28
CA ASN A 309 4.27 14.77 0.09
C ASN A 309 5.35 14.34 -0.94
N PRO A 310 6.48 15.05 -0.95
CA PRO A 310 7.56 14.89 -1.95
C PRO A 310 8.30 13.54 -1.84
N GLU A 311 8.09 12.80 -0.79
CA GLU A 311 8.61 11.44 -0.61
C GLU A 311 8.04 10.41 -1.58
N TYR A 312 6.87 10.68 -2.17
CA TYR A 312 6.24 9.81 -3.17
C TYR A 312 6.52 10.34 -4.56
N GLU A 313 7.50 9.76 -5.25
CA GLU A 313 7.84 10.15 -6.62
C GLU A 313 6.96 9.46 -7.67
N ASN A 314 6.60 8.20 -7.43
CA ASN A 314 5.79 7.38 -8.34
C ASN A 314 4.35 7.31 -7.84
N VAL A 315 3.51 8.20 -8.35
CA VAL A 315 2.12 8.35 -7.94
C VAL A 315 1.20 7.82 -9.03
N THR A 316 0.27 6.94 -8.67
CA THR A 316 -0.77 6.47 -9.58
C THR A 316 -2.14 6.98 -9.14
N ILE A 317 -2.88 7.59 -10.07
CA ILE A 317 -4.24 8.09 -9.84
C ILE A 317 -5.23 7.19 -10.55
N ALA A 318 -6.04 6.46 -9.79
CA ALA A 318 -7.06 5.54 -10.27
C ALA A 318 -8.35 6.30 -10.62
N LEU A 319 -8.77 6.21 -11.87
CA LEU A 319 -9.94 6.87 -12.43
C LEU A 319 -10.95 5.85 -12.95
N SER A 320 -12.24 6.11 -12.77
CA SER A 320 -13.31 5.23 -13.24
C SER A 320 -13.37 5.18 -14.76
N GLY A 321 -13.63 4.01 -15.32
CA GLY A 321 -13.82 3.79 -16.75
C GLY A 321 -12.53 3.94 -17.55
N ASP A 322 -12.63 4.68 -18.63
CA ASP A 322 -11.51 5.05 -19.51
C ASP A 322 -11.06 6.49 -19.25
N THR A 323 -9.76 6.72 -19.27
CA THR A 323 -9.17 8.04 -19.04
C THR A 323 -9.54 9.09 -20.09
N GLY A 324 -9.87 8.66 -21.32
CA GLY A 324 -10.24 9.53 -22.43
C GLY A 324 -11.74 9.82 -22.54
N PHE A 325 -12.58 9.12 -21.75
CA PHE A 325 -14.04 9.23 -21.91
C PHE A 325 -14.72 9.82 -20.68
N TYR A 326 -14.98 11.12 -20.73
CA TYR A 326 -15.62 11.91 -19.64
C TYR A 326 -14.99 11.70 -18.25
N SER A 327 -13.69 11.46 -18.24
CA SER A 327 -12.90 11.20 -17.03
C SER A 327 -12.38 12.48 -16.36
N GLY A 328 -12.03 12.36 -15.07
CA GLY A 328 -11.27 13.37 -14.33
C GLY A 328 -9.87 13.63 -14.90
N ALA A 329 -9.32 12.71 -15.70
CA ALA A 329 -8.00 12.82 -16.31
C ALA A 329 -7.77 14.14 -17.03
N LYS A 330 -8.73 14.63 -17.80
CA LYS A 330 -8.62 15.90 -18.52
C LYS A 330 -8.30 17.10 -17.62
N LYS A 331 -8.91 17.16 -16.42
CA LYS A 331 -8.68 18.24 -15.48
C LYS A 331 -7.33 18.12 -14.84
N ILE A 332 -6.91 16.89 -14.48
CA ILE A 332 -5.59 16.64 -13.88
C ILE A 332 -4.50 16.98 -14.90
N LEU A 333 -4.63 16.52 -16.16
CA LEU A 333 -3.69 16.87 -17.24
C LEU A 333 -3.54 18.38 -17.39
N GLY A 334 -4.64 19.14 -17.38
CA GLY A 334 -4.57 20.61 -17.47
C GLY A 334 -3.90 21.29 -16.26
N LEU A 335 -3.81 20.61 -15.09
CA LEU A 335 -3.09 21.12 -13.91
C LEU A 335 -1.60 20.73 -13.91
N THR A 336 -1.22 19.72 -14.71
CA THR A 336 0.15 19.19 -14.73
C THR A 336 0.91 19.51 -16.01
N GLU A 337 0.23 19.94 -17.08
CA GLU A 337 0.81 20.17 -18.42
C GLU A 337 1.95 21.17 -18.42
N ASP A 338 1.84 22.25 -17.65
CA ASP A 338 2.82 23.34 -17.57
C ASP A 338 3.77 23.20 -16.36
N ASP A 339 3.69 22.11 -15.59
CA ASP A 339 4.52 21.91 -14.42
C ASP A 339 5.76 21.06 -14.76
N PRO A 340 6.97 21.67 -14.83
CA PRO A 340 8.17 20.93 -15.22
C PRO A 340 8.61 19.87 -14.21
N GLN A 341 8.07 19.90 -13.00
CA GLN A 341 8.37 18.92 -11.95
C GLN A 341 7.48 17.67 -12.06
N ILE A 342 6.44 17.68 -12.89
CA ILE A 342 5.48 16.55 -13.01
C ILE A 342 5.57 15.94 -14.43
N GLU A 343 6.07 14.71 -14.49
CA GLU A 343 5.97 13.88 -15.68
C GLU A 343 4.66 13.08 -15.63
N THR A 344 3.77 13.29 -16.60
CA THR A 344 2.45 12.64 -16.60
C THR A 344 2.37 11.53 -17.65
N LYS A 345 1.95 10.33 -17.23
CA LYS A 345 1.63 9.19 -18.09
C LYS A 345 0.12 8.90 -18.02
N VAL A 346 -0.49 8.48 -19.15
CA VAL A 346 -1.89 8.09 -19.21
C VAL A 346 -2.01 6.63 -19.65
N VAL A 347 -2.77 5.85 -18.89
CA VAL A 347 -3.07 4.44 -19.17
C VAL A 347 -4.57 4.28 -19.34
N PRO A 348 -5.04 3.77 -20.50
CA PRO A 348 -6.47 3.63 -20.78
C PRO A 348 -7.13 2.54 -19.94
N GLY A 349 -8.45 2.63 -19.77
CA GLY A 349 -9.29 1.60 -19.17
C GLY A 349 -10.46 1.21 -20.06
N VAL A 350 -11.19 0.19 -19.68
CA VAL A 350 -12.41 -0.22 -20.40
C VAL A 350 -13.57 0.68 -19.97
N SER A 351 -14.06 1.54 -20.89
CA SER A 351 -15.22 2.38 -20.60
C SER A 351 -16.46 1.55 -20.27
N SER A 352 -17.30 2.03 -19.35
CA SER A 352 -18.60 1.42 -19.03
C SER A 352 -19.51 1.30 -20.26
N ILE A 353 -19.39 2.21 -21.22
CA ILE A 353 -20.13 2.11 -22.52
C ILE A 353 -19.65 0.92 -23.32
N VAL A 354 -18.35 0.73 -23.46
CA VAL A 354 -17.78 -0.42 -24.18
C VAL A 354 -18.20 -1.74 -23.52
N TYR A 355 -18.11 -1.78 -22.19
CA TYR A 355 -18.58 -2.91 -21.41
C TYR A 355 -20.07 -3.18 -21.62
N PHE A 356 -20.92 -2.15 -21.50
CA PHE A 356 -22.36 -2.26 -21.65
C PHE A 356 -22.74 -2.69 -23.08
N ALA A 357 -22.11 -2.12 -24.13
CA ALA A 357 -22.31 -2.52 -25.50
C ALA A 357 -22.00 -4.01 -25.74
N SER A 358 -20.94 -4.53 -25.12
CA SER A 358 -20.59 -5.95 -25.19
C SER A 358 -21.64 -6.84 -24.53
N LYS A 359 -22.17 -6.44 -23.36
CA LYS A 359 -23.27 -7.16 -22.69
C LYS A 359 -24.55 -7.18 -23.49
N LEU A 360 -24.80 -6.14 -24.25
CA LEU A 360 -25.95 -6.03 -25.15
C LEU A 360 -25.76 -6.78 -26.48
N GLY A 361 -24.52 -7.21 -26.80
CA GLY A 361 -24.18 -7.81 -28.07
C GLY A 361 -24.35 -6.86 -29.26
N VAL A 362 -24.09 -5.55 -29.06
CA VAL A 362 -24.24 -4.53 -30.12
C VAL A 362 -22.93 -3.75 -30.34
N PRO A 363 -22.59 -3.44 -31.60
CA PRO A 363 -21.47 -2.55 -31.89
C PRO A 363 -21.81 -1.12 -31.42
N TRP A 364 -20.79 -0.35 -31.08
CA TRP A 364 -20.94 1.01 -30.55
C TRP A 364 -20.31 2.10 -31.45
N GLU A 365 -19.60 1.70 -32.53
CA GLU A 365 -18.90 2.57 -33.44
C GLU A 365 -19.81 3.54 -34.23
N ASP A 366 -21.08 3.19 -34.39
CA ASP A 366 -22.10 3.98 -35.08
C ASP A 366 -23.05 4.69 -34.09
N ALA A 367 -22.72 4.71 -32.82
CA ALA A 367 -23.54 5.30 -31.76
C ALA A 367 -23.11 6.75 -31.45
N ALA A 368 -24.08 7.60 -31.14
CA ALA A 368 -23.80 8.86 -30.47
C ALA A 368 -23.49 8.59 -29.00
N LEU A 369 -22.41 9.18 -28.49
CA LEU A 369 -21.95 9.03 -27.12
C LEU A 369 -22.19 10.33 -26.35
N VAL A 370 -22.94 10.26 -25.26
CA VAL A 370 -23.37 11.43 -24.48
C VAL A 370 -23.07 11.20 -23.00
N SER A 371 -22.67 12.25 -22.30
CA SER A 371 -22.63 12.23 -20.82
C SER A 371 -23.48 13.34 -20.25
N LEU A 372 -24.46 12.97 -19.46
CA LEU A 372 -25.28 13.90 -18.69
C LEU A 372 -24.73 14.14 -17.29
N HIS A 373 -23.71 13.39 -16.89
CA HIS A 373 -23.06 13.49 -15.60
C HIS A 373 -22.45 14.88 -15.38
N GLY A 374 -23.17 15.74 -14.63
CA GLY A 374 -22.75 17.12 -14.36
C GLY A 374 -22.78 18.08 -15.58
N ARG A 375 -23.47 17.73 -16.67
CA ARG A 375 -23.55 18.53 -17.91
C ARG A 375 -24.99 18.75 -18.36
N LYS A 376 -25.22 19.88 -19.02
CA LYS A 376 -26.49 20.18 -19.65
C LYS A 376 -26.38 19.96 -21.15
N GLU A 377 -26.72 18.76 -21.62
CA GLU A 377 -26.84 18.47 -23.06
C GLU A 377 -28.29 18.30 -23.45
N ASN A 378 -28.64 18.69 -24.68
CA ASN A 378 -29.98 18.48 -25.20
C ASN A 378 -30.15 17.06 -25.72
N LEU A 379 -30.26 16.10 -24.82
CA LEU A 379 -30.39 14.67 -25.15
C LEU A 379 -31.56 14.40 -26.11
N MET A 380 -32.65 15.17 -26.03
CA MET A 380 -33.83 14.98 -26.92
C MET A 380 -33.50 15.29 -28.38
N ALA A 381 -32.64 16.26 -28.64
CA ALA A 381 -32.15 16.52 -30.01
C ALA A 381 -31.25 15.36 -30.49
N VAL A 382 -30.33 14.91 -29.65
CA VAL A 382 -29.45 13.79 -29.97
C VAL A 382 -30.27 12.52 -30.28
N ILE A 383 -31.33 12.23 -29.49
CA ILE A 383 -32.21 11.07 -29.73
C ILE A 383 -32.94 11.15 -31.06
N LYS A 384 -33.33 12.33 -31.50
CA LYS A 384 -34.02 12.50 -32.79
C LYS A 384 -33.10 12.32 -33.99
N GLU A 385 -31.83 12.65 -33.85
CA GLU A 385 -30.85 12.66 -34.95
C GLU A 385 -30.09 11.35 -35.09
N ASN A 386 -30.08 10.49 -34.05
CA ASN A 386 -29.26 9.29 -34.01
C ASN A 386 -30.10 8.03 -33.77
N LYS A 387 -29.79 6.96 -34.51
CA LYS A 387 -30.46 5.65 -34.39
C LYS A 387 -30.02 4.87 -33.11
N LYS A 388 -28.82 5.13 -32.65
CA LYS A 388 -28.22 4.46 -31.50
C LYS A 388 -27.49 5.49 -30.64
N ILE A 389 -27.70 5.43 -29.33
CA ILE A 389 -27.13 6.38 -28.39
C ILE A 389 -26.74 5.63 -27.13
N PHE A 390 -25.56 5.91 -26.62
CA PHE A 390 -25.18 5.56 -25.28
C PHE A 390 -25.06 6.83 -24.43
N ALA A 391 -25.75 6.86 -23.30
CA ALA A 391 -25.74 7.99 -22.38
C ALA A 391 -25.25 7.56 -21.01
N LEU A 392 -24.27 8.29 -20.46
CA LEU A 392 -23.90 8.18 -19.05
C LEU A 392 -24.82 9.07 -18.24
N VAL A 393 -25.42 8.50 -17.19
CA VAL A 393 -26.35 9.16 -16.28
C VAL A 393 -25.90 8.96 -14.84
N SER A 394 -26.28 9.90 -13.95
CA SER A 394 -25.76 9.92 -12.58
C SER A 394 -26.58 9.06 -11.60
N ASN A 395 -27.89 8.94 -11.80
CA ASN A 395 -28.77 8.28 -10.86
C ASN A 395 -30.15 7.93 -11.46
N ALA A 396 -30.94 7.15 -10.73
CA ALA A 396 -32.27 6.72 -11.17
C ALA A 396 -33.26 7.90 -11.40
N GLU A 397 -33.13 9.00 -10.64
CA GLU A 397 -33.98 10.16 -10.83
C GLU A 397 -33.74 10.82 -12.19
N GLU A 398 -32.50 10.97 -12.60
CA GLU A 398 -32.15 11.50 -13.93
C GLU A 398 -32.69 10.60 -15.04
N ILE A 399 -32.62 9.27 -14.87
CA ILE A 399 -33.21 8.30 -15.79
C ILE A 399 -34.72 8.53 -15.92
N ARG A 400 -35.45 8.65 -14.81
CA ARG A 400 -36.91 8.93 -14.84
C ARG A 400 -37.25 10.21 -15.55
N GLN A 401 -36.49 11.28 -15.31
CA GLN A 401 -36.66 12.56 -16.00
C GLN A 401 -36.46 12.46 -17.52
N ILE A 402 -35.46 11.67 -17.93
CA ILE A 402 -35.22 11.40 -19.36
C ILE A 402 -36.40 10.63 -19.98
N LEU A 403 -36.84 9.55 -19.34
CA LEU A 403 -37.95 8.73 -19.82
C LEU A 403 -39.27 9.52 -19.90
N THR A 404 -39.53 10.38 -18.92
CA THR A 404 -40.68 11.29 -18.93
C THR A 404 -40.59 12.24 -20.11
N LYS A 405 -39.47 12.93 -20.30
CA LYS A 405 -39.26 13.82 -21.45
C LYS A 405 -39.40 13.10 -22.79
N MET A 406 -38.83 11.88 -22.92
CA MET A 406 -39.01 11.09 -24.14
C MET A 406 -40.47 10.82 -24.42
N THR A 407 -41.28 10.49 -23.43
CA THR A 407 -42.70 10.22 -23.56
C THR A 407 -43.46 11.48 -23.95
N ASP A 408 -43.18 12.62 -23.31
CA ASP A 408 -43.82 13.94 -23.59
C ASP A 408 -43.52 14.44 -25.02
N TYR A 409 -42.34 14.10 -25.55
CA TYR A 409 -41.93 14.42 -26.93
C TYR A 409 -42.39 13.38 -27.98
N GLY A 410 -43.29 12.46 -27.60
CA GLY A 410 -43.84 11.44 -28.50
C GLY A 410 -42.92 10.27 -28.80
N MET A 411 -41.83 10.09 -28.03
CA MET A 411 -40.86 9.01 -28.16
C MET A 411 -41.07 7.89 -27.12
N GLY A 412 -42.28 7.75 -26.57
CA GLY A 412 -42.60 6.79 -25.53
C GLY A 412 -42.41 5.31 -25.94
N ASP A 413 -42.46 5.00 -27.22
CA ASP A 413 -42.34 3.65 -27.75
C ASP A 413 -40.89 3.29 -28.18
N VAL A 414 -39.94 4.24 -28.02
CA VAL A 414 -38.50 3.96 -28.25
C VAL A 414 -37.99 2.95 -27.23
N ILE A 415 -37.26 1.95 -27.73
CA ILE A 415 -36.63 0.93 -26.86
C ILE A 415 -35.46 1.57 -26.12
N VAL A 416 -35.47 1.43 -24.81
CA VAL A 416 -34.44 1.88 -23.88
C VAL A 416 -33.88 0.67 -23.14
N LYS A 417 -32.57 0.64 -22.99
CA LYS A 417 -31.87 -0.33 -22.16
C LYS A 417 -31.10 0.42 -21.08
N ILE A 418 -31.29 0.02 -19.84
CA ILE A 418 -30.67 0.65 -18.66
C ILE A 418 -29.74 -0.39 -18.03
N GLY A 419 -28.47 -0.02 -17.85
CA GLY A 419 -27.49 -0.82 -17.14
C GLY A 419 -27.07 -0.11 -15.85
N THR A 420 -27.18 -0.82 -14.73
CA THR A 420 -26.75 -0.35 -13.42
C THR A 420 -25.77 -1.30 -12.80
N GLU A 421 -24.91 -0.77 -11.92
CA GLU A 421 -23.85 -1.55 -11.26
C GLU A 421 -23.05 -2.45 -12.23
N LEU A 422 -22.81 -1.90 -13.45
CA LEU A 422 -22.15 -2.63 -14.52
C LEU A 422 -20.79 -3.18 -14.06
N SER A 423 -20.56 -4.45 -14.32
CA SER A 423 -19.43 -5.27 -13.91
C SER A 423 -19.39 -5.68 -12.42
N TYR A 424 -20.22 -5.14 -11.57
CA TYR A 424 -20.33 -5.55 -10.17
C TYR A 424 -21.23 -6.78 -9.98
N LYS A 425 -21.22 -7.39 -8.80
CA LYS A 425 -22.01 -8.60 -8.48
C LYS A 425 -23.52 -8.41 -8.60
N ASN A 426 -23.98 -7.18 -8.44
CA ASN A 426 -25.37 -6.75 -8.53
C ASN A 426 -25.67 -6.04 -9.87
N GLU A 427 -24.89 -6.35 -10.91
CA GLU A 427 -25.15 -5.87 -12.27
C GLU A 427 -26.58 -6.18 -12.71
N GLU A 428 -27.30 -5.15 -13.16
CA GLU A 428 -28.66 -5.32 -13.67
C GLU A 428 -28.80 -4.60 -15.02
N ILE A 429 -29.44 -5.28 -15.99
CA ILE A 429 -29.77 -4.72 -17.30
C ILE A 429 -31.28 -4.86 -17.53
N GLN A 430 -31.95 -3.72 -17.58
CA GLN A 430 -33.38 -3.65 -17.89
C GLN A 430 -33.62 -3.19 -19.33
N THR A 431 -34.61 -3.80 -19.99
CA THR A 431 -34.99 -3.46 -21.36
C THR A 431 -36.49 -3.22 -21.44
N GLY A 432 -36.90 -2.11 -22.03
CA GLY A 432 -38.30 -1.78 -22.24
C GLY A 432 -38.49 -0.58 -23.14
N THR A 433 -39.75 -0.17 -23.38
CA THR A 433 -40.02 1.12 -24.01
C THR A 433 -39.84 2.27 -23.00
N ALA A 434 -39.55 3.49 -23.46
CA ALA A 434 -39.44 4.64 -22.56
C ALA A 434 -40.70 4.78 -21.67
N ARG A 435 -41.87 4.52 -22.22
CA ARG A 435 -43.15 4.53 -21.48
C ARG A 435 -43.23 3.42 -20.41
N SER A 436 -42.80 2.19 -20.75
CA SER A 436 -42.89 1.07 -19.80
C SER A 436 -41.91 1.19 -18.64
N LEU A 437 -40.83 1.94 -18.82
CA LEU A 437 -39.78 2.13 -17.81
C LEU A 437 -39.98 3.41 -16.96
N LEU A 438 -41.11 4.14 -17.08
CA LEU A 438 -41.37 5.35 -16.28
C LEU A 438 -41.32 5.13 -14.75
N HIS A 439 -41.54 3.88 -14.31
CA HIS A 439 -41.53 3.50 -12.90
C HIS A 439 -40.19 2.85 -12.48
N TYR A 440 -39.12 3.05 -13.26
CA TYR A 440 -37.79 2.60 -12.93
C TYR A 440 -37.37 3.10 -11.52
N LYS A 441 -36.86 2.19 -10.69
CA LYS A 441 -36.53 2.45 -9.27
C LYS A 441 -35.04 2.66 -9.05
#